data_8f6dfa2376746f629559b2dd60826b10
#
_entry.id   8f6dfa2376746f629559b2dd60826b10
#
_cell.length_a   1.000
_cell.length_b   1.000
_cell.length_c   1.000
_cell.angle_alpha   90.00
_cell.angle_beta   90.00
_cell.angle_gamma   90.00
#
_symmetry.space_group_name_H-M   'P 1'
#
loop_
_entity.id
_entity.type
_entity.pdbx_description
1 polymer ?
#
loop_
_entity_poly.entity_id
_entity_poly.type
_entity_poly.pdbx_seq_one_letter_code
_entity_poly.pdbx_strand_id
1 'polypeptide(L)'
;MKILRKLTKLEKIYIILFLGSLVAGVVNGTIDIDYFKCCEDAIGVPEEGTSVLKIFRSNFLLSLTELLTAGIFSLYYNFHTFSLTSSYLISQNALYTLPIILLIGSLELVGSLLMALTGFSFVERLLKIKSKLDYKILFFYGAALIFVGAVIEYLLLRSLG
;
A
#
# COMPACT_ATOMS: atom_id res chain seq x y z
N MET A 1 12.13 16.21 7.72
CA MET A 1 11.54 16.80 8.96
C MET A 1 10.68 18.06 8.77
N LYS A 2 10.84 18.89 7.71
CA LYS A 2 9.97 20.07 7.45
C LYS A 2 8.52 19.72 7.06
N ILE A 3 8.28 18.57 6.42
CA ILE A 3 6.94 18.14 5.97
C ILE A 3 6.07 17.76 7.17
N LEU A 4 6.61 17.00 8.14
CA LEU A 4 5.86 16.57 9.33
C LEU A 4 5.35 17.74 10.19
N ARG A 5 6.02 18.91 10.13
CA ARG A 5 5.57 20.13 10.82
C ARG A 5 4.38 20.80 10.15
N LYS A 6 4.09 20.46 8.91
CA LYS A 6 2.96 21.01 8.14
C LYS A 6 1.67 20.19 8.27
N LEU A 7 1.77 18.96 8.80
CA LEU A 7 0.62 18.06 8.97
C LEU A 7 -0.34 18.58 10.02
N THR A 8 -1.62 18.51 9.75
CA THR A 8 -2.68 18.71 10.73
C THR A 8 -2.64 17.63 11.81
N LYS A 9 -3.35 17.86 12.91
CA LYS A 9 -3.48 16.84 13.96
C LYS A 9 -4.15 15.57 13.44
N LEU A 10 -5.16 15.73 12.57
CA LEU A 10 -5.91 14.62 11.99
C LEU A 10 -5.04 13.82 11.00
N GLU A 11 -4.26 14.50 10.14
CA GLU A 11 -3.32 13.83 9.22
C GLU A 11 -2.27 13.01 9.99
N LYS A 12 -1.79 13.50 11.12
CA LYS A 12 -0.86 12.74 11.97
C LYS A 12 -1.52 11.51 12.58
N ILE A 13 -2.74 11.64 13.08
CA ILE A 13 -3.51 10.50 13.60
C ILE A 13 -3.72 9.46 12.51
N TYR A 14 -4.10 9.90 11.30
CA TYR A 14 -4.25 8.99 10.18
C TYR A 14 -2.98 8.21 9.86
N ILE A 15 -1.82 8.88 9.80
CA ILE A 15 -0.53 8.20 9.56
C ILE A 15 -0.23 7.17 10.66
N ILE A 16 -0.51 7.49 11.92
CA ILE A 16 -0.34 6.52 13.02
C ILE A 16 -1.25 5.31 12.83
N LEU A 17 -2.52 5.52 12.47
CA LEU A 17 -3.45 4.42 12.19
C LEU A 17 -3.01 3.59 10.98
N PHE A 18 -2.52 4.23 9.93
CA PHE A 18 -1.99 3.56 8.74
C PHE A 18 -0.81 2.65 9.10
N LEU A 19 0.18 3.16 9.83
CA LEU A 19 1.31 2.35 10.29
C LEU A 19 0.87 1.26 11.28
N GLY A 20 -0.09 1.58 12.15
CA GLY A 20 -0.68 0.61 13.07
C GLY A 20 -1.37 -0.55 12.36
N SER A 21 -2.07 -0.30 11.25
CA SER A 21 -2.72 -1.35 10.45
C SER A 21 -1.71 -2.31 9.82
N LEU A 22 -0.54 -1.81 9.39
CA LEU A 22 0.55 -2.65 8.87
C LEU A 22 1.09 -3.59 9.95
N VAL A 23 1.42 -3.01 11.12
CA VAL A 23 1.95 -3.80 12.25
C VAL A 23 0.93 -4.83 12.72
N ALA A 24 -0.34 -4.44 12.84
CA ALA A 24 -1.42 -5.35 13.22
C ALA A 24 -1.57 -6.51 12.20
N GLY A 25 -1.45 -6.21 10.89
CA GLY A 25 -1.47 -7.22 9.84
C GLY A 25 -0.32 -8.22 9.98
N VAL A 26 0.91 -7.73 10.17
CA VAL A 26 2.07 -8.62 10.39
C VAL A 26 1.85 -9.51 11.61
N VAL A 27 1.43 -8.94 12.74
CA VAL A 27 1.17 -9.71 13.97
C VAL A 27 0.07 -10.75 13.73
N ASN A 28 -1.02 -10.38 13.07
CA ASN A 28 -2.10 -11.32 12.76
C ASN A 28 -1.61 -12.49 11.90
N GLY A 29 -0.87 -12.23 10.81
CA GLY A 29 -0.35 -13.28 9.94
C GLY A 29 0.73 -14.16 10.60
N THR A 30 1.42 -13.66 11.64
CA THR A 30 2.36 -14.50 12.43
C THR A 30 1.65 -15.39 13.45
N ILE A 31 0.48 -14.98 13.94
CA ILE A 31 -0.33 -15.77 14.87
C ILE A 31 -1.17 -16.78 14.09
N ASP A 32 -1.82 -16.36 13.02
CA ASP A 32 -2.63 -17.20 12.15
C ASP A 32 -1.85 -17.56 10.88
N ILE A 33 -1.05 -18.61 10.97
CA ILE A 33 -0.19 -19.09 9.89
C ILE A 33 -1.02 -19.60 8.69
N ASP A 34 -2.24 -20.00 8.92
CA ASP A 34 -3.15 -20.48 7.87
C ASP A 34 -3.99 -19.39 7.23
N TYR A 35 -3.81 -18.12 7.68
CA TYR A 35 -4.57 -16.98 7.16
C TYR A 35 -4.49 -16.84 5.62
N PHE A 36 -3.34 -17.20 5.02
CA PHE A 36 -3.17 -17.13 3.57
C PHE A 36 -4.06 -18.13 2.81
N LYS A 37 -4.46 -19.25 3.42
CA LYS A 37 -5.29 -20.28 2.77
C LYS A 37 -6.68 -19.77 2.40
N CYS A 38 -7.18 -18.75 3.10
CA CYS A 38 -8.46 -18.13 2.75
C CYS A 38 -8.45 -17.42 1.38
N CYS A 39 -7.27 -17.13 0.85
CA CYS A 39 -7.08 -16.35 -0.37
C CYS A 39 -5.99 -16.97 -1.27
N GLU A 40 -5.78 -18.28 -1.20
CA GLU A 40 -4.74 -19.00 -1.96
C GLU A 40 -4.88 -18.76 -3.46
N ASP A 41 -6.12 -18.67 -3.96
CA ASP A 41 -6.42 -18.33 -5.36
C ASP A 41 -6.04 -16.88 -5.72
N ALA A 42 -5.90 -15.99 -4.73
CA ALA A 42 -5.53 -14.59 -4.93
C ALA A 42 -4.00 -14.39 -4.94
N ILE A 43 -3.23 -15.34 -4.41
CA ILE A 43 -1.76 -15.37 -4.49
C ILE A 43 -1.41 -15.98 -5.85
N GLY A 44 -1.82 -15.31 -6.92
CA GLY A 44 -1.68 -15.83 -8.27
C GLY A 44 -0.23 -15.85 -8.74
N VAL A 45 0.15 -16.96 -9.35
CA VAL A 45 1.30 -17.00 -10.27
C VAL A 45 1.05 -15.94 -11.35
N PRO A 46 2.05 -15.12 -11.73
CA PRO A 46 1.86 -14.13 -12.78
C PRO A 46 1.29 -14.80 -14.03
N GLU A 47 0.12 -14.35 -14.46
CA GLU A 47 -0.47 -14.85 -15.72
C GLU A 47 0.47 -14.58 -16.89
N GLU A 48 0.57 -15.52 -17.82
CA GLU A 48 1.23 -15.29 -19.11
C GLU A 48 0.63 -14.01 -19.73
N GLY A 49 1.50 -13.03 -20.07
CA GLY A 49 1.07 -11.73 -20.61
C GLY A 49 0.93 -10.61 -19.57
N THR A 50 1.43 -10.79 -18.33
CA THR A 50 1.57 -9.70 -17.37
C THR A 50 2.45 -8.59 -17.96
N SER A 51 1.99 -7.34 -17.89
CA SER A 51 2.70 -6.16 -18.36
C SER A 51 2.79 -5.10 -17.28
N VAL A 52 3.77 -4.19 -17.38
CA VAL A 52 3.87 -3.02 -16.48
C VAL A 52 2.55 -2.27 -16.37
N LEU A 53 1.87 -2.10 -17.52
CA LEU A 53 0.59 -1.35 -17.55
C LEU A 53 -0.52 -2.10 -16.80
N LYS A 54 -0.56 -3.45 -16.87
CA LYS A 54 -1.55 -4.26 -16.14
C LYS A 54 -1.33 -4.14 -14.64
N ILE A 55 -0.08 -4.27 -14.17
CA ILE A 55 0.30 -4.12 -12.76
C ILE A 55 -0.01 -2.69 -12.27
N PHE A 56 0.46 -1.69 -13.00
CA PHE A 56 0.20 -0.29 -12.66
C PHE A 56 -1.30 0.02 -12.57
N ARG A 57 -2.08 -0.42 -13.57
CA ARG A 57 -3.54 -0.20 -13.57
C ARG A 57 -4.20 -0.80 -12.34
N SER A 58 -3.84 -2.02 -11.95
CA SER A 58 -4.39 -2.69 -10.77
C SER A 58 -4.08 -1.90 -9.50
N ASN A 59 -2.81 -1.59 -9.27
CA ASN A 59 -2.36 -0.88 -8.07
C ASN A 59 -2.87 0.58 -8.04
N PHE A 60 -2.97 1.22 -9.21
CA PHE A 60 -3.51 2.57 -9.31
C PHE A 60 -5.02 2.63 -9.04
N LEU A 61 -5.81 1.68 -9.55
CA LEU A 61 -7.25 1.59 -9.27
C LEU A 61 -7.51 1.35 -7.79
N LEU A 62 -6.71 0.49 -7.15
CA LEU A 62 -6.76 0.27 -5.72
C LEU A 62 -6.50 1.56 -4.95
N SER A 63 -5.44 2.28 -5.31
CA SER A 63 -5.09 3.56 -4.68
C SER A 63 -6.09 4.68 -4.95
N LEU A 64 -6.80 4.65 -6.08
CA LEU A 64 -7.96 5.54 -6.31
C LEU A 64 -9.10 5.23 -5.33
N THR A 65 -9.34 3.95 -5.02
CA THR A 65 -10.32 3.57 -3.98
C THR A 65 -9.91 4.12 -2.62
N GLU A 66 -8.64 4.07 -2.28
CA GLU A 66 -8.10 4.68 -1.05
C GLU A 66 -8.31 6.19 -1.02
N LEU A 67 -8.06 6.87 -2.13
CA LEU A 67 -8.31 8.31 -2.26
C LEU A 67 -9.79 8.64 -2.07
N LEU A 68 -10.69 7.91 -2.75
CA LEU A 68 -12.13 8.14 -2.69
C LEU A 68 -12.73 7.86 -1.30
N THR A 69 -12.18 6.92 -0.58
CA THR A 69 -12.60 6.59 0.80
C THR A 69 -11.88 7.42 1.86
N ALA A 70 -11.13 8.46 1.45
CA ALA A 70 -10.29 9.27 2.34
C ALA A 70 -9.37 8.39 3.22
N GLY A 71 -8.82 7.33 2.64
CA GLY A 71 -7.88 6.45 3.29
C GLY A 71 -8.47 5.41 4.26
N ILE A 72 -9.79 5.38 4.48
CA ILE A 72 -10.39 4.36 5.37
C ILE A 72 -10.16 2.96 4.81
N PHE A 73 -10.34 2.79 3.51
CA PHE A 73 -10.12 1.52 2.84
C PHE A 73 -8.66 1.04 2.96
N SER A 74 -7.67 1.96 2.92
CA SER A 74 -6.26 1.57 3.03
C SER A 74 -5.90 0.94 4.37
N LEU A 75 -6.58 1.32 5.46
CA LEU A 75 -6.35 0.70 6.77
C LEU A 75 -6.72 -0.78 6.76
N TYR A 76 -7.89 -1.10 6.20
CA TYR A 76 -8.33 -2.49 6.04
C TYR A 76 -7.45 -3.26 5.07
N TYR A 77 -7.18 -2.67 3.91
CA TYR A 77 -6.38 -3.30 2.86
C TYR A 77 -4.96 -3.62 3.32
N ASN A 78 -4.31 -2.68 4.00
CA ASN A 78 -2.98 -2.90 4.57
C ASN A 78 -2.98 -4.02 5.60
N PHE A 79 -3.94 -4.00 6.55
CA PHE A 79 -4.06 -5.08 7.52
C PHE A 79 -4.18 -6.43 6.83
N HIS A 80 -5.08 -6.56 5.86
CA HIS A 80 -5.32 -7.82 5.14
C HIS A 80 -4.10 -8.25 4.33
N THR A 81 -3.50 -7.37 3.53
CA THR A 81 -2.33 -7.67 2.70
C THR A 81 -1.13 -8.10 3.54
N PHE A 82 -0.85 -7.39 4.63
CA PHE A 82 0.27 -7.76 5.51
C PHE A 82 0.00 -9.03 6.31
N SER A 83 -1.25 -9.33 6.67
CA SER A 83 -1.63 -10.62 7.25
C SER A 83 -1.37 -11.77 6.28
N LEU A 84 -1.84 -11.65 5.03
CA LEU A 84 -1.61 -12.64 3.98
C LEU A 84 -0.12 -12.85 3.71
N THR A 85 0.62 -11.77 3.49
CA THR A 85 2.05 -11.85 3.18
C THR A 85 2.84 -12.51 4.31
N SER A 86 2.60 -12.12 5.56
CA SER A 86 3.30 -12.66 6.72
C SER A 86 2.98 -14.14 6.93
N SER A 87 1.70 -14.51 6.86
CA SER A 87 1.24 -15.90 6.97
C SER A 87 1.87 -16.76 5.87
N TYR A 88 1.85 -16.29 4.61
CA TYR A 88 2.47 -16.98 3.48
C TYR A 88 3.97 -17.18 3.66
N LEU A 89 4.72 -16.13 3.99
CA LEU A 89 6.17 -16.20 4.16
C LEU A 89 6.59 -17.18 5.24
N ILE A 90 5.82 -17.27 6.32
CA ILE A 90 6.11 -18.20 7.42
C ILE A 90 5.73 -19.63 7.02
N SER A 91 4.53 -19.83 6.49
CA SER A 91 4.02 -21.16 6.13
C SER A 91 4.86 -21.84 5.03
N GLN A 92 5.32 -21.07 4.05
CA GLN A 92 6.14 -21.56 2.94
C GLN A 92 7.65 -21.53 3.23
N ASN A 93 8.05 -21.14 4.44
CA ASN A 93 9.47 -20.95 4.81
C ASN A 93 10.23 -20.05 3.84
N ALA A 94 9.54 -19.03 3.27
CA ALA A 94 9.99 -18.18 2.20
C ALA A 94 10.55 -16.82 2.68
N LEU A 95 11.03 -16.75 3.93
CA LEU A 95 11.57 -15.50 4.52
C LEU A 95 12.77 -14.92 3.74
N TYR A 96 13.44 -15.74 2.92
CA TYR A 96 14.52 -15.28 2.04
C TYR A 96 14.04 -14.30 0.94
N THR A 97 12.76 -14.31 0.62
CA THR A 97 12.18 -13.36 -0.37
C THR A 97 11.82 -12.01 0.24
N LEU A 98 11.85 -11.89 1.57
CA LEU A 98 11.46 -10.69 2.31
C LEU A 98 12.15 -9.39 1.81
N PRO A 99 13.47 -9.35 1.51
CA PRO A 99 14.11 -8.14 1.02
C PRO A 99 13.51 -7.61 -0.29
N ILE A 100 13.12 -8.51 -1.19
CA ILE A 100 12.49 -8.17 -2.48
C ILE A 100 11.10 -7.62 -2.25
N ILE A 101 10.30 -8.29 -1.41
CA ILE A 101 8.94 -7.87 -1.06
C ILE A 101 8.97 -6.50 -0.37
N LEU A 102 9.93 -6.25 0.51
CA LEU A 102 10.09 -4.96 1.16
C LEU A 102 10.49 -3.84 0.18
N LEU A 103 11.31 -4.15 -0.82
CA LEU A 103 11.70 -3.17 -1.84
C LEU A 103 10.49 -2.71 -2.66
N ILE A 104 9.73 -3.65 -3.23
CA ILE A 104 8.54 -3.36 -4.04
C ILE A 104 7.47 -2.72 -3.16
N GLY A 105 7.12 -3.40 -2.06
CA GLY A 105 6.04 -3.00 -1.18
C GLY A 105 6.27 -1.63 -0.53
N SER A 106 7.53 -1.22 -0.29
CA SER A 106 7.80 0.11 0.28
C SER A 106 7.41 1.24 -0.67
N LEU A 107 7.65 1.10 -1.98
CA LEU A 107 7.29 2.11 -2.97
C LEU A 107 5.78 2.22 -3.14
N GLU A 108 5.11 1.07 -3.24
CA GLU A 108 3.65 1.01 -3.37
C GLU A 108 2.97 1.51 -2.11
N LEU A 109 3.48 1.13 -0.92
CA LEU A 109 2.95 1.57 0.37
C LEU A 109 3.07 3.08 0.57
N VAL A 110 4.21 3.67 0.21
CA VAL A 110 4.38 5.13 0.27
C VAL A 110 3.49 5.81 -0.76
N GLY A 111 3.36 5.24 -1.97
CA GLY A 111 2.44 5.71 -3.00
C GLY A 111 0.99 5.71 -2.53
N SER A 112 0.54 4.60 -1.97
CA SER A 112 -0.78 4.39 -1.35
C SER A 112 -1.05 5.40 -0.22
N LEU A 113 -0.11 5.57 0.71
CA LEU A 113 -0.22 6.56 1.77
C LEU A 113 -0.39 7.99 1.23
N LEU A 114 0.35 8.37 0.18
CA LEU A 114 0.21 9.68 -0.44
C LEU A 114 -1.14 9.86 -1.11
N MET A 115 -1.67 8.83 -1.78
CA MET A 115 -3.01 8.85 -2.38
C MET A 115 -4.10 8.97 -1.30
N ALA A 116 -4.01 8.19 -0.23
CA ALA A 116 -4.92 8.25 0.91
C ALA A 116 -4.90 9.64 1.59
N LEU A 117 -3.71 10.22 1.82
CA LEU A 117 -3.55 11.58 2.34
C LEU A 117 -4.11 12.63 1.40
N THR A 118 -4.07 12.40 0.08
CA THR A 118 -4.71 13.28 -0.90
C THR A 118 -6.22 13.33 -0.67
N GLY A 119 -6.87 12.16 -0.56
CA GLY A 119 -8.30 12.06 -0.27
C GLY A 119 -8.65 12.67 1.08
N PHE A 120 -7.86 12.40 2.10
CA PHE A 120 -8.03 12.94 3.44
C PHE A 120 -7.94 14.49 3.46
N SER A 121 -6.91 15.05 2.82
CA SER A 121 -6.73 16.51 2.68
C SER A 121 -7.88 17.17 1.91
N PHE A 122 -8.47 16.46 0.94
CA PHE A 122 -9.65 16.93 0.22
C PHE A 122 -10.86 17.02 1.17
N VAL A 123 -11.12 15.98 1.97
CA VAL A 123 -12.20 15.99 2.98
C VAL A 123 -12.00 17.08 4.02
N GLU A 124 -10.76 17.27 4.53
CA GLU A 124 -10.45 18.36 5.45
C GLU A 124 -10.81 19.74 4.88
N ARG A 125 -10.57 19.95 3.58
CA ARG A 125 -10.95 21.21 2.91
C ARG A 125 -12.47 21.38 2.81
N LEU A 126 -13.21 20.31 2.52
CA LEU A 126 -14.67 20.34 2.53
C LEU A 126 -15.22 20.69 3.92
N LEU A 127 -14.57 20.20 4.98
CA LEU A 127 -14.90 20.51 6.38
C LEU A 127 -14.33 21.87 6.85
N LYS A 128 -13.74 22.67 5.93
CA LYS A 128 -13.11 23.98 6.22
C LYS A 128 -11.93 23.90 7.20
N ILE A 129 -11.30 22.74 7.34
CA ILE A 129 -10.06 22.54 8.09
C ILE A 129 -8.89 22.98 7.20
N LYS A 130 -8.04 23.84 7.70
CA LYS A 130 -6.87 24.34 6.94
C LYS A 130 -5.77 23.27 6.87
N SER A 131 -5.88 22.34 5.91
CA SER A 131 -4.73 21.53 5.53
C SER A 131 -3.67 22.39 4.83
N LYS A 132 -2.41 22.18 5.18
CA LYS A 132 -1.24 22.83 4.55
C LYS A 132 -0.60 21.96 3.48
N LEU A 133 -1.12 20.77 3.25
CA LEU A 133 -0.64 19.86 2.23
C LEU A 133 -1.18 20.28 0.85
N ASP A 134 -0.34 20.21 -0.14
CA ASP A 134 -0.76 20.36 -1.53
C ASP A 134 -1.20 18.99 -2.06
N TYR A 135 -2.52 18.79 -2.11
CA TYR A 135 -3.12 17.53 -2.55
C TYR A 135 -2.75 17.16 -3.99
N LYS A 136 -2.50 18.15 -4.87
CA LYS A 136 -2.07 17.88 -6.25
C LYS A 136 -0.68 17.27 -6.27
N ILE A 137 0.22 17.85 -5.49
CA ILE A 137 1.60 17.34 -5.36
C ILE A 137 1.57 15.91 -4.77
N LEU A 138 0.80 15.67 -3.71
CA LEU A 138 0.66 14.35 -3.11
C LEU A 138 0.14 13.33 -4.11
N PHE A 139 -0.89 13.68 -4.88
CA PHE A 139 -1.46 12.83 -5.92
C PHE A 139 -0.42 12.43 -6.96
N PHE A 140 0.30 13.40 -7.54
CA PHE A 140 1.29 13.10 -8.57
C PHE A 140 2.46 12.27 -8.05
N TYR A 141 2.97 12.57 -6.85
CA TYR A 141 4.02 11.74 -6.26
C TYR A 141 3.52 10.34 -5.91
N GLY A 142 2.31 10.20 -5.39
CA GLY A 142 1.69 8.91 -5.11
C GLY A 142 1.57 8.07 -6.39
N ALA A 143 0.99 8.63 -7.45
CA ALA A 143 0.86 7.94 -8.74
C ALA A 143 2.23 7.56 -9.35
N ALA A 144 3.23 8.45 -9.26
CA ALA A 144 4.58 8.17 -9.75
C ALA A 144 5.25 7.03 -9.00
N LEU A 145 5.13 6.97 -7.67
CA LEU A 145 5.70 5.88 -6.86
C LEU A 145 5.03 4.53 -7.17
N ILE A 146 3.71 4.51 -7.34
CA ILE A 146 2.97 3.30 -7.74
C ILE A 146 3.45 2.83 -9.13
N PHE A 147 3.68 3.76 -10.06
CA PHE A 147 4.20 3.42 -11.39
C PHE A 147 5.62 2.84 -11.32
N VAL A 148 6.52 3.45 -10.54
CA VAL A 148 7.88 2.93 -10.33
C VAL A 148 7.85 1.56 -9.66
N GLY A 149 6.99 1.35 -8.66
CA GLY A 149 6.75 0.05 -8.04
C GLY A 149 6.37 -1.01 -9.07
N ALA A 150 5.38 -0.72 -9.92
CA ALA A 150 4.92 -1.61 -10.98
C ALA A 150 6.02 -1.96 -12.02
N VAL A 151 6.92 -1.00 -12.33
CA VAL A 151 8.07 -1.27 -13.22
C VAL A 151 9.05 -2.24 -12.56
N ILE A 152 9.37 -2.01 -11.29
CA ILE A 152 10.31 -2.86 -10.55
C ILE A 152 9.73 -4.26 -10.38
N GLU A 153 8.45 -4.37 -9.99
CA GLU A 153 7.73 -5.65 -9.88
C GLU A 153 7.77 -6.42 -11.21
N TYR A 154 7.45 -5.77 -12.32
CA TYR A 154 7.50 -6.39 -13.65
C TYR A 154 8.89 -6.92 -14.01
N LEU A 155 9.95 -6.11 -13.76
CA LEU A 155 11.33 -6.51 -14.05
C LEU A 155 11.75 -7.72 -13.20
N LEU A 156 11.36 -7.76 -11.93
CA LEU A 156 11.64 -8.89 -11.05
C LEU A 156 10.90 -10.16 -11.47
N LEU A 157 9.61 -10.05 -11.79
CA LEU A 157 8.83 -11.19 -12.30
C LEU A 157 9.44 -11.78 -13.56
N ARG A 158 9.93 -10.92 -14.48
CA ARG A 158 10.58 -11.35 -15.71
C ARG A 158 11.99 -11.96 -15.48
N SER A 159 12.64 -11.61 -14.39
CA SER A 159 13.98 -12.15 -14.06
C SER A 159 13.93 -13.50 -13.34
N LEU A 160 12.77 -13.85 -12.79
CA LEU A 160 12.54 -15.10 -12.03
C LEU A 160 11.87 -16.20 -12.86
N GLY A 161 11.27 -15.88 -14.01
CA GLY A 161 10.68 -16.81 -14.97
C GLY A 161 11.56 -17.01 -16.19
#